data_a14e6d446f9c36f9f970248e42c83bfa
#
_entry.id   a14e6d446f9c36f9f970248e42c83bfa
#
_cell.length_a   1.000
_cell.length_b   1.000
_cell.length_c   1.000
_cell.angle_alpha   90.00
_cell.angle_beta   90.00
_cell.angle_gamma   90.00
#
_symmetry.space_group_name_H-M   'P 1'
#
loop_
_entity.id
_entity.type
_entity.pdbx_description
1 polymer ?
#
loop_
_entity_poly.entity_id
_entity_poly.type
_entity_poly.pdbx_seq_one_letter_code
_entity_poly.pdbx_strand_id
1 'polypeptide(L)'
;MRRPEAGRTSYMRATLKGMSLTFRHMVRPTKVTLEYPEEQPDLHPRWRGTHRMEVHADGRPKCVACGLCPTVCPANCIRLVGGEDDQGNRYPIVYEIDEFRCIFCGMCQEVCPVEAIHVGRHFENAEYTRDRFVYDLDRLMEQDHPTTLLWDPSDPRSE
;
A
#
# COMPACT_ATOMS: atom_id res chain seq x y z
N MET A 1 -26.37 -24.39 -14.67
CA MET A 1 -26.66 -24.44 -13.25
C MET A 1 -28.16 -24.61 -13.06
N ARG A 2 -28.64 -25.79 -12.58
CA ARG A 2 -30.05 -26.00 -12.25
C ARG A 2 -30.32 -25.34 -10.91
N ARG A 3 -31.30 -24.42 -10.86
CA ARG A 3 -31.79 -23.87 -9.59
C ARG A 3 -32.33 -25.03 -8.76
N PRO A 4 -31.96 -25.15 -7.47
CA PRO A 4 -32.61 -26.14 -6.61
C PRO A 4 -34.10 -25.83 -6.57
N GLU A 5 -34.92 -26.86 -6.77
CA GLU A 5 -36.37 -26.74 -6.66
C GLU A 5 -36.69 -26.24 -5.25
N ALA A 6 -37.25 -25.04 -5.17
CA ALA A 6 -37.70 -24.46 -3.91
C ALA A 6 -38.88 -25.29 -3.38
N GLY A 7 -38.58 -26.32 -2.57
CA GLY A 7 -39.58 -27.00 -1.80
C GLY A 7 -40.44 -25.94 -1.13
N ARG A 8 -41.79 -26.13 -1.19
CA ARG A 8 -42.85 -25.24 -0.68
C ARG A 8 -42.64 -25.00 0.82
N THR A 9 -41.63 -24.21 1.19
CA THR A 9 -41.45 -23.74 2.58
C THR A 9 -42.56 -22.77 2.86
N SER A 10 -43.44 -23.15 3.82
CA SER A 10 -44.51 -22.25 4.29
C SER A 10 -43.87 -20.88 4.59
N TYR A 11 -44.46 -19.81 4.03
CA TYR A 11 -43.99 -18.41 4.26
C TYR A 11 -43.77 -18.12 5.73
N MET A 12 -44.63 -18.64 6.62
CA MET A 12 -44.48 -18.50 8.07
C MET A 12 -43.17 -19.04 8.60
N ARG A 13 -42.74 -20.22 8.14
CA ARG A 13 -41.46 -20.81 8.58
C ARG A 13 -40.23 -20.01 8.07
N ALA A 14 -40.30 -19.53 6.83
CA ALA A 14 -39.25 -18.70 6.26
C ALA A 14 -39.13 -17.36 7.01
N THR A 15 -40.25 -16.71 7.29
CA THR A 15 -40.31 -15.46 8.05
C THR A 15 -39.79 -15.63 9.48
N LEU A 16 -40.24 -16.67 10.19
CA LEU A 16 -39.77 -16.95 11.56
C LEU A 16 -38.28 -17.26 11.59
N LYS A 17 -37.75 -17.98 10.60
CA LYS A 17 -36.33 -18.24 10.48
C LYS A 17 -35.54 -16.96 10.23
N GLY A 18 -36.02 -16.07 9.36
CA GLY A 18 -35.41 -14.78 9.12
C GLY A 18 -35.42 -13.88 10.37
N MET A 19 -36.54 -13.79 11.04
CA MET A 19 -36.66 -13.03 12.29
C MET A 19 -35.77 -13.59 13.41
N SER A 20 -35.65 -14.91 13.52
CA SER A 20 -34.77 -15.56 14.49
C SER A 20 -33.30 -15.25 14.21
N LEU A 21 -32.92 -15.18 12.93
CA LEU A 21 -31.55 -14.81 12.53
C LEU A 21 -31.22 -13.36 12.92
N THR A 22 -32.08 -12.42 12.59
CA THR A 22 -31.91 -11.00 12.95
C THR A 22 -31.94 -10.79 14.46
N PHE A 23 -32.82 -11.46 15.19
CA PHE A 23 -32.85 -11.43 16.65
C PHE A 23 -31.55 -11.98 17.26
N ARG A 24 -31.02 -13.07 16.71
CA ARG A 24 -29.72 -13.62 17.15
C ARG A 24 -28.59 -12.62 16.96
N HIS A 25 -28.54 -11.89 15.85
CA HIS A 25 -27.53 -10.84 15.61
C HIS A 25 -27.69 -9.64 16.55
N MET A 26 -28.93 -9.32 16.95
CA MET A 26 -29.19 -8.25 17.92
C MET A 26 -28.70 -8.63 19.33
N VAL A 27 -28.89 -9.90 19.75
CA VAL A 27 -28.52 -10.37 21.10
C VAL A 27 -27.03 -10.73 21.19
N ARG A 28 -26.45 -11.19 20.09
CA ARG A 28 -25.03 -11.56 19.99
C ARG A 28 -24.38 -10.86 18.79
N PRO A 29 -24.13 -9.56 18.89
CA PRO A 29 -23.47 -8.83 17.81
C PRO A 29 -22.03 -9.36 17.65
N THR A 30 -21.75 -10.02 16.54
CA THR A 30 -20.38 -10.26 16.09
C THR A 30 -19.89 -8.98 15.43
N LYS A 31 -19.05 -8.21 16.12
CA LYS A 31 -18.41 -7.04 15.53
C LYS A 31 -17.48 -7.52 14.43
N VAL A 32 -17.66 -7.00 13.22
CA VAL A 32 -16.79 -7.23 12.05
C VAL A 32 -15.97 -5.96 11.73
N THR A 33 -16.42 -4.83 12.23
CA THR A 33 -15.80 -3.53 12.04
C THR A 33 -14.70 -3.29 13.06
N LEU A 34 -13.57 -2.77 12.59
CA LEU A 34 -12.48 -2.31 13.44
C LEU A 34 -12.80 -0.91 13.98
N GLU A 35 -12.51 -0.67 15.24
CA GLU A 35 -12.64 0.64 15.89
C GLU A 35 -11.32 1.42 15.74
N TYR A 36 -11.03 1.86 14.50
CA TYR A 36 -9.87 2.70 14.24
C TYR A 36 -10.03 4.08 14.91
N PRO A 37 -8.99 4.67 15.58
CA PRO A 37 -7.59 4.23 15.60
C PRO A 37 -7.22 3.26 16.74
N GLU A 38 -8.16 2.92 17.64
CA GLU A 38 -7.88 2.07 18.82
C GLU A 38 -7.51 0.64 18.40
N GLU A 39 -8.16 0.16 17.33
CA GLU A 39 -7.85 -1.13 16.71
C GLU A 39 -7.32 -0.89 15.30
N GLN A 40 -6.07 -1.27 15.05
CA GLN A 40 -5.48 -1.19 13.71
C GLN A 40 -5.74 -2.48 12.92
N PRO A 41 -5.93 -2.37 11.60
CA PRO A 41 -6.09 -3.55 10.76
C PRO A 41 -4.79 -4.37 10.71
N ASP A 42 -4.91 -5.67 10.81
CA ASP A 42 -3.79 -6.57 10.54
C ASP A 42 -3.55 -6.62 9.03
N LEU A 43 -2.49 -5.93 8.58
CA LEU A 43 -2.18 -5.79 7.17
C LEU A 43 -1.55 -7.07 6.64
N HIS A 44 -2.10 -7.57 5.53
CA HIS A 44 -1.52 -8.71 4.84
C HIS A 44 -0.05 -8.43 4.48
N PRO A 45 0.88 -9.44 4.55
CA PRO A 45 2.30 -9.26 4.21
C PRO A 45 2.57 -8.67 2.83
N ARG A 46 1.66 -8.89 1.88
CA ARG A 46 1.73 -8.33 0.51
C ARG A 46 1.05 -6.96 0.38
N TRP A 47 0.73 -6.30 1.48
CA TRP A 47 0.18 -4.95 1.42
C TRP A 47 1.17 -3.99 0.77
N ARG A 48 0.66 -3.10 -0.09
CA ARG A 48 1.43 -2.07 -0.76
C ARG A 48 0.91 -0.71 -0.33
N GLY A 49 1.67 -0.05 0.53
CA GLY A 49 1.38 1.30 1.03
C GLY A 49 2.25 2.37 0.37
N THR A 50 2.54 3.44 1.11
CA THR A 50 3.30 4.59 0.59
C THR A 50 4.73 4.23 0.22
N HIS A 51 5.27 4.97 -0.77
CA HIS A 51 6.63 4.76 -1.26
C HIS A 51 7.67 5.34 -0.30
N ARG A 52 8.84 4.74 -0.30
CA ARG A 52 10.01 5.26 0.41
C ARG A 52 11.27 5.04 -0.41
N MET A 53 12.27 5.91 -0.20
CA MET A 53 13.58 5.82 -0.83
C MET A 53 14.60 5.29 0.18
N GLU A 54 15.34 4.26 -0.23
CA GLU A 54 16.48 3.77 0.55
C GLU A 54 17.66 4.74 0.45
N VAL A 55 18.34 4.87 1.56
CA VAL A 55 19.54 5.73 1.69
C VAL A 55 20.76 4.90 2.05
N HIS A 56 21.92 5.37 1.63
CA HIS A 56 23.21 4.85 2.10
C HIS A 56 23.51 5.31 3.54
N ALA A 57 24.50 4.70 4.16
CA ALA A 57 24.94 5.08 5.51
C ALA A 57 25.42 6.54 5.63
N ASP A 58 25.78 7.16 4.52
CA ASP A 58 26.19 8.57 4.41
C ASP A 58 25.01 9.53 4.17
N GLY A 59 23.76 9.01 4.17
CA GLY A 59 22.55 9.80 3.98
C GLY A 59 22.20 10.11 2.51
N ARG A 60 23.00 9.66 1.53
CA ARG A 60 22.68 9.83 0.12
C ARG A 60 21.66 8.80 -0.35
N PRO A 61 20.73 9.16 -1.28
CA PRO A 61 19.80 8.20 -1.85
C PRO A 61 20.54 7.11 -2.62
N LYS A 62 20.10 5.86 -2.51
CA LYS A 62 20.64 4.76 -3.32
C LYS A 62 20.30 4.87 -4.81
N CYS A 63 19.37 5.75 -5.16
CA CYS A 63 18.89 5.93 -6.51
C CYS A 63 20.01 6.46 -7.44
N VAL A 64 20.22 5.76 -8.55
CA VAL A 64 21.20 6.13 -9.60
C VAL A 64 20.52 6.82 -10.79
N ALA A 65 19.34 7.33 -10.64
CA ALA A 65 18.57 8.06 -11.67
C ALA A 65 18.55 7.35 -13.04
N CYS A 66 18.38 6.02 -13.07
CA CYS A 66 18.42 5.23 -14.31
C CYS A 66 17.18 5.41 -15.22
N GLY A 67 16.07 5.99 -14.71
CA GLY A 67 14.87 6.27 -15.48
C GLY A 67 13.93 5.09 -15.72
N LEU A 68 14.18 3.92 -15.15
CA LEU A 68 13.34 2.73 -15.36
C LEU A 68 11.98 2.84 -14.65
N CYS A 69 11.95 3.39 -13.41
CA CYS A 69 10.72 3.51 -12.64
C CYS A 69 9.66 4.43 -13.29
N PRO A 70 9.96 5.65 -13.81
CA PRO A 70 8.95 6.41 -14.53
C PRO A 70 8.51 5.74 -15.83
N THR A 71 9.43 5.03 -16.52
CA THR A 71 9.11 4.35 -17.79
C THR A 71 8.13 3.20 -17.61
N VAL A 72 8.25 2.43 -16.52
CA VAL A 72 7.38 1.28 -16.25
C VAL A 72 6.07 1.69 -15.58
N CYS A 73 5.96 2.92 -15.07
CA CYS A 73 4.81 3.36 -14.30
C CYS A 73 3.54 3.46 -15.17
N PRO A 74 2.49 2.65 -14.93
CA PRO A 74 1.27 2.70 -15.74
C PRO A 74 0.44 3.97 -15.50
N ALA A 75 0.63 4.63 -14.36
CA ALA A 75 -0.08 5.86 -13.99
C ALA A 75 0.69 7.13 -14.34
N ASN A 76 1.93 7.02 -14.84
CA ASN A 76 2.82 8.16 -15.13
C ASN A 76 2.89 9.16 -13.94
N CYS A 77 3.00 8.63 -12.72
CA CYS A 77 3.00 9.43 -11.50
C CYS A 77 4.41 9.75 -10.97
N ILE A 78 5.47 9.27 -11.64
CA ILE A 78 6.86 9.46 -11.21
C ILE A 78 7.55 10.45 -12.15
N ARG A 79 8.13 11.49 -11.56
CA ARG A 79 9.01 12.44 -12.25
C ARG A 79 10.43 12.27 -11.75
N LEU A 80 11.37 12.08 -12.67
CA LEU A 80 12.76 11.89 -12.36
C LEU A 80 13.62 12.77 -13.26
N VAL A 81 14.53 13.53 -12.65
CA VAL A 81 15.60 14.26 -13.33
C VAL A 81 16.93 13.83 -12.72
N GLY A 82 17.77 13.24 -13.52
CA GLY A 82 19.11 12.78 -13.10
C GLY A 82 20.17 13.84 -13.29
N GLY A 83 21.20 13.78 -12.45
CA GLY A 83 22.45 14.51 -12.59
C GLY A 83 23.63 13.59 -12.43
N GLU A 84 24.82 14.15 -12.64
CA GLU A 84 26.11 13.48 -12.43
C GLU A 84 26.97 14.35 -11.52
N ASP A 85 27.68 13.72 -10.60
CA ASP A 85 28.68 14.40 -9.78
C ASP A 85 30.04 14.49 -10.50
N ASP A 86 30.99 15.20 -9.91
CA ASP A 86 32.34 15.37 -10.47
C ASP A 86 33.12 14.05 -10.61
N GLN A 87 32.61 12.98 -9.98
CA GLN A 87 33.19 11.63 -10.03
C GLN A 87 32.50 10.73 -11.05
N GLY A 88 31.48 11.25 -11.76
CA GLY A 88 30.71 10.51 -12.75
C GLY A 88 29.61 9.61 -12.14
N ASN A 89 29.33 9.74 -10.85
CA ASN A 89 28.23 9.01 -10.25
C ASN A 89 26.91 9.71 -10.56
N ARG A 90 25.92 8.95 -10.94
CA ARG A 90 24.59 9.45 -11.23
C ARG A 90 23.74 9.49 -9.96
N TYR A 91 22.96 10.57 -9.79
CA TYR A 91 22.04 10.75 -8.68
C TYR A 91 20.77 11.48 -9.13
N PRO A 92 19.65 11.36 -8.42
CA PRO A 92 18.43 12.12 -8.73
C PRO A 92 18.59 13.56 -8.21
N ILE A 93 18.45 14.55 -9.11
CA ILE A 93 18.29 15.97 -8.76
C ILE A 93 16.83 16.23 -8.34
N VAL A 94 15.88 15.63 -9.09
CA VAL A 94 14.45 15.67 -8.81
C VAL A 94 13.95 14.25 -8.85
N TYR A 95 13.27 13.85 -7.79
CA TYR A 95 12.50 12.62 -7.73
C TYR A 95 11.19 12.93 -7.02
N GLU A 96 10.10 12.82 -7.75
CA GLU A 96 8.76 13.12 -7.25
C GLU A 96 7.81 11.98 -7.60
N ILE A 97 6.96 11.61 -6.66
CA ILE A 97 5.85 10.66 -6.87
C ILE A 97 4.54 11.34 -6.51
N ASP A 98 3.62 11.43 -7.47
CA ASP A 98 2.23 11.84 -7.21
C ASP A 98 1.47 10.62 -6.65
N GLU A 99 1.46 10.49 -5.32
CA GLU A 99 0.79 9.39 -4.59
C GLU A 99 -0.72 9.38 -4.82
N PHE A 100 -1.31 10.52 -5.19
CA PHE A 100 -2.73 10.61 -5.51
C PHE A 100 -3.09 9.96 -6.86
N ARG A 101 -2.14 9.92 -7.80
CA ARG A 101 -2.28 9.21 -9.07
C ARG A 101 -1.81 7.77 -9.00
N CYS A 102 -0.99 7.47 -8.04
CA CYS A 102 -0.40 6.15 -7.90
C CYS A 102 -1.46 5.08 -7.66
N ILE A 103 -1.32 3.93 -8.31
CA ILE A 103 -2.18 2.76 -8.12
C ILE A 103 -1.53 1.69 -7.23
N PHE A 104 -0.38 2.01 -6.63
CA PHE A 104 0.36 1.12 -5.72
C PHE A 104 0.64 -0.27 -6.31
N CYS A 105 0.92 -0.35 -7.60
CA CYS A 105 1.17 -1.63 -8.30
C CYS A 105 2.52 -2.27 -7.95
N GLY A 106 3.51 -1.47 -7.48
CA GLY A 106 4.84 -1.94 -7.09
C GLY A 106 5.81 -2.19 -8.25
N MET A 107 5.44 -1.92 -9.51
CA MET A 107 6.34 -2.13 -10.66
C MET A 107 7.62 -1.30 -10.60
N CYS A 108 7.56 -0.09 -9.99
CA CYS A 108 8.74 0.76 -9.78
C CYS A 108 9.77 0.08 -8.86
N GLN A 109 9.33 -0.64 -7.84
CA GLN A 109 10.20 -1.42 -6.97
C GLN A 109 10.79 -2.63 -7.71
N GLU A 110 9.97 -3.37 -8.45
CA GLU A 110 10.40 -4.58 -9.17
C GLU A 110 11.44 -4.29 -10.25
N VAL A 111 11.35 -3.13 -10.91
CA VAL A 111 12.27 -2.74 -11.99
C VAL A 111 13.55 -2.09 -11.49
N CYS A 112 13.63 -1.70 -10.21
CA CYS A 112 14.76 -0.95 -9.67
C CYS A 112 16.02 -1.83 -9.53
N PRO A 113 17.10 -1.57 -10.30
CA PRO A 113 18.30 -2.43 -10.29
C PRO A 113 19.13 -2.29 -9.01
N VAL A 114 18.93 -1.22 -8.24
CA VAL A 114 19.67 -0.90 -7.01
C VAL A 114 18.78 -0.96 -5.77
N GLU A 115 17.54 -1.45 -5.93
CA GLU A 115 16.57 -1.55 -4.83
C GLU A 115 16.45 -0.26 -4.01
N ALA A 116 16.42 0.88 -4.71
CA ALA A 116 16.37 2.19 -4.08
C ALA A 116 14.95 2.61 -3.69
N ILE A 117 13.93 2.23 -4.48
CA ILE A 117 12.54 2.57 -4.23
C ILE A 117 11.78 1.35 -3.73
N HIS A 118 11.07 1.51 -2.63
CA HIS A 118 10.24 0.48 -2.02
C HIS A 118 8.82 0.96 -1.81
N VAL A 119 7.89 0.02 -1.89
CA VAL A 119 6.48 0.23 -1.51
C VAL A 119 6.32 -0.31 -0.10
N GLY A 120 6.16 0.60 0.86
CA GLY A 120 6.10 0.28 2.28
C GLY A 120 4.76 -0.32 2.73
N ARG A 121 4.60 -0.50 4.03
CA ARG A 121 3.35 -0.99 4.63
C ARG A 121 2.48 0.14 5.20
N HIS A 122 2.99 1.38 5.19
CA HIS A 122 2.26 2.53 5.70
C HIS A 122 1.02 2.83 4.84
N PHE A 123 -0.14 2.95 5.47
CA PHE A 123 -1.43 3.17 4.79
C PHE A 123 -2.11 4.48 5.22
N GLU A 124 -1.60 5.12 6.27
CA GLU A 124 -2.15 6.37 6.80
C GLU A 124 -1.71 7.55 5.94
N ASN A 125 -2.24 7.62 4.72
CA ASN A 125 -1.93 8.65 3.75
C ASN A 125 -3.17 9.50 3.50
N ALA A 126 -3.49 10.38 4.45
CA ALA A 126 -4.61 11.31 4.34
C ALA A 126 -4.12 12.75 4.49
N GLU A 127 -4.43 13.59 3.52
CA GLU A 127 -3.99 14.99 3.48
C GLU A 127 -5.16 15.91 3.11
N TYR A 128 -5.09 17.17 3.54
CA TYR A 128 -6.13 18.16 3.26
C TYR A 128 -6.04 18.79 1.86
N THR A 129 -4.85 18.78 1.25
CA THR A 129 -4.58 19.38 -0.05
C THR A 129 -3.90 18.40 -0.97
N ARG A 130 -4.20 18.49 -2.28
CA ARG A 130 -3.62 17.61 -3.28
C ARG A 130 -2.10 17.72 -3.38
N ASP A 131 -1.57 18.92 -3.22
CA ASP A 131 -0.12 19.17 -3.37
C ASP A 131 0.73 18.37 -2.38
N ARG A 132 0.15 18.06 -1.22
CA ARG A 132 0.81 17.23 -0.20
C ARG A 132 0.93 15.75 -0.56
N PHE A 133 0.23 15.31 -1.60
CA PHE A 133 0.38 13.95 -2.13
C PHE A 133 1.53 13.83 -3.14
N VAL A 134 2.19 14.92 -3.49
CA VAL A 134 3.43 14.89 -4.25
C VAL A 134 4.58 14.69 -3.29
N TYR A 135 5.11 13.47 -3.26
CA TYR A 135 6.25 13.12 -2.42
C TYR A 135 7.52 13.42 -3.16
N ASP A 136 8.25 14.39 -2.68
CA ASP A 136 9.59 14.73 -3.15
C ASP A 136 10.65 13.76 -2.59
N LEU A 137 11.88 13.92 -3.05
CA LEU A 137 13.00 13.07 -2.66
C LEU A 137 13.23 13.09 -1.14
N ASP A 138 13.17 14.28 -0.53
CA ASP A 138 13.43 14.46 0.90
C ASP A 138 12.37 13.72 1.73
N ARG A 139 11.10 13.90 1.39
CA ARG A 139 9.99 13.21 2.05
C ARG A 139 10.07 11.68 1.88
N LEU A 140 10.50 11.20 0.72
CA LEU A 140 10.67 9.77 0.48
C LEU A 140 11.83 9.17 1.30
N MET A 141 12.88 9.95 1.60
CA MET A 141 14.02 9.53 2.43
C MET A 141 13.72 9.62 3.93
N GLU A 142 12.89 10.59 4.37
CA GLU A 142 12.54 10.81 5.78
C GLU A 142 11.56 9.79 6.35
N GLN A 143 10.97 8.93 5.53
CA GLN A 143 9.98 7.98 6.01
C GLN A 143 10.62 6.91 6.89
N ASP A 144 10.62 7.18 8.18
CA ASP A 144 11.11 6.34 9.29
C ASP A 144 10.22 5.09 9.53
N HIS A 145 9.65 4.54 8.48
CA HIS A 145 8.94 3.28 8.62
C HIS A 145 9.95 2.15 8.51
N PRO A 146 10.00 1.28 9.53
CA PRO A 146 10.87 0.12 9.47
C PRO A 146 10.65 -0.58 8.14
N THR A 147 11.73 -0.89 7.46
CA THR A 147 11.74 -1.65 6.22
C THR A 147 11.16 -3.02 6.51
N THR A 148 9.87 -3.09 6.66
CA THR A 148 9.20 -4.36 6.50
C THR A 148 9.23 -4.61 5.01
N LEU A 149 10.29 -5.28 4.56
CA LEU A 149 10.30 -5.96 3.29
C LEU A 149 8.91 -6.57 3.10
N LEU A 150 8.40 -6.59 1.89
CA LEU A 150 7.13 -7.25 1.56
C LEU A 150 7.05 -8.68 2.09
N TRP A 151 8.18 -9.22 2.48
CA TRP A 151 8.33 -10.49 3.16
C TRP A 151 9.48 -10.38 4.17
N ASP A 152 9.14 -10.34 5.45
CA ASP A 152 10.10 -10.47 6.53
C ASP A 152 10.00 -11.91 7.05
N PRO A 153 11.03 -12.74 6.82
CA PRO A 153 11.01 -14.13 7.29
C PRO A 153 10.99 -14.25 8.82
N SER A 154 11.26 -13.16 9.54
CA SER A 154 11.17 -13.09 10.99
C SER A 154 9.81 -12.62 11.51
N ASP A 155 8.92 -12.11 10.66
CA ASP A 155 7.56 -11.73 11.03
C ASP A 155 6.70 -13.00 11.16
N PRO A 156 6.23 -13.34 12.37
CA PRO A 156 5.40 -14.53 12.59
C PRO A 156 4.07 -14.50 11.80
N ARG A 157 3.74 -13.38 11.14
CA ARG A 157 2.56 -13.20 10.30
C ARG A 157 2.84 -13.43 8.80
N SER A 158 4.07 -13.84 8.46
CA SER A 158 4.48 -14.10 7.08
C SER A 158 4.12 -15.52 6.58
N GLU A 159 3.47 -16.36 7.43
CA GLU A 159 2.95 -17.68 7.07
C GLU A 159 1.55 -17.65 6.47
#